data_7c7f641d413882fdaa00b9ca9dfc4838
#
_entry.id   7c7f641d413882fdaa00b9ca9dfc4838
#
_cell.length_a   1.000
_cell.length_b   1.000
_cell.length_c   1.000
_cell.angle_alpha   90.00
_cell.angle_beta   90.00
_cell.angle_gamma   90.00
#
_symmetry.space_group_name_H-M   'P 1'
#
loop_
_entity.id
_entity.type
_entity.pdbx_description
1 polymer ?
#
loop_
_entity_poly.entity_id
_entity_poly.type
_entity_poly.pdbx_seq_one_letter_code
_entity_poly.pdbx_strand_id
1 'polypeptide(L)'
;ILQNKLQARVAEGRIVLALNAEVDEVLGDASGVTGVRIRRADGATRDLSVDGLFVAIGHTPNTALFEGQLALRDGYLLVSGGRDGNATATSHAGVFAAGDVADSVYRQAITSAGAGCMAALDVERYLDGL
;
A
#
# COMPACT_ATOMS: atom_id res chain seq x y z
N ILE A 1 -10.00 -7.17 -18.65
CA ILE A 1 -8.73 -7.44 -19.38
C ILE A 1 -7.78 -8.32 -18.54
N LEU A 2 -7.46 -7.96 -17.29
CA LEU A 2 -6.54 -8.75 -16.45
C LEU A 2 -7.11 -10.11 -16.07
N GLN A 3 -8.41 -10.20 -15.77
CA GLN A 3 -9.09 -11.46 -15.46
C GLN A 3 -8.99 -12.46 -16.61
N ASN A 4 -9.17 -12.03 -17.86
CA ASN A 4 -9.03 -12.91 -19.02
C ASN A 4 -7.59 -13.42 -19.18
N LYS A 5 -6.59 -12.57 -18.93
CA LYS A 5 -5.17 -12.99 -18.92
C LYS A 5 -4.89 -14.02 -17.83
N LEU A 6 -5.44 -13.82 -16.64
CA LEU A 6 -5.32 -14.77 -15.53
C LEU A 6 -5.92 -16.14 -15.94
N GLN A 7 -7.15 -16.15 -16.45
CA GLN A 7 -7.81 -17.39 -16.86
C GLN A 7 -7.04 -18.13 -17.97
N ALA A 8 -6.46 -17.41 -18.92
CA ALA A 8 -5.61 -18.01 -19.93
C ALA A 8 -4.39 -18.73 -19.30
N ARG A 9 -3.72 -18.09 -18.32
CA ARG A 9 -2.58 -18.69 -17.62
C ARG A 9 -2.97 -19.88 -16.74
N VAL A 10 -4.17 -19.85 -16.17
CA VAL A 10 -4.74 -21.01 -15.46
C VAL A 10 -4.97 -22.17 -16.42
N ALA A 11 -5.56 -21.91 -17.60
CA ALA A 11 -5.79 -22.93 -18.63
C ALA A 11 -4.47 -23.55 -19.17
N GLU A 12 -3.40 -22.75 -19.23
CA GLU A 12 -2.04 -23.22 -19.58
C GLU A 12 -1.34 -24.01 -18.44
N GLY A 13 -1.97 -24.14 -17.28
CA GLY A 13 -1.37 -24.80 -16.09
C GLY A 13 -0.25 -24.00 -15.41
N ARG A 14 -0.07 -22.71 -15.78
CA ARG A 14 0.98 -21.85 -15.23
C ARG A 14 0.58 -21.17 -13.93
N ILE A 15 -0.71 -21.09 -13.64
CA ILE A 15 -1.27 -20.53 -12.42
C ILE A 15 -2.28 -21.52 -11.86
N VAL A 16 -2.22 -21.70 -10.54
CA VAL A 16 -3.21 -22.45 -9.78
C VAL A 16 -3.99 -21.49 -8.89
N LEU A 17 -5.31 -21.52 -8.99
CA LEU A 17 -6.19 -20.73 -8.11
C LEU A 17 -6.56 -21.56 -6.89
N ALA A 18 -6.23 -21.07 -5.71
CA ALA A 18 -6.69 -21.62 -4.43
C ALA A 18 -7.86 -20.75 -3.91
N LEU A 19 -9.06 -21.02 -4.45
CA LEU A 19 -10.27 -20.27 -4.06
C LEU A 19 -10.83 -20.77 -2.72
N ASN A 20 -11.59 -19.89 -2.03
CA ASN A 20 -12.19 -20.17 -0.71
C ASN A 20 -11.16 -20.65 0.32
N ALA A 21 -10.00 -20.03 0.28
CA ALA A 21 -8.89 -20.32 1.20
C ALA A 21 -8.24 -19.02 1.65
N GLU A 22 -7.73 -19.02 2.86
CA GLU A 22 -6.97 -17.94 3.47
C GLU A 22 -5.56 -18.41 3.75
N VAL A 23 -4.59 -17.49 3.76
CA VAL A 23 -3.24 -17.79 4.24
C VAL A 23 -3.29 -17.89 5.76
N ASP A 24 -2.90 -19.04 6.28
CA ASP A 24 -2.85 -19.34 7.70
C ASP A 24 -1.47 -19.04 8.28
N GLU A 25 -0.43 -19.48 7.60
CA GLU A 25 0.95 -19.34 8.06
C GLU A 25 1.90 -19.23 6.87
N VAL A 26 2.93 -18.40 7.01
CA VAL A 26 4.06 -18.38 6.07
C VAL A 26 5.16 -19.26 6.63
N LEU A 27 5.54 -20.28 5.88
CA LEU A 27 6.55 -21.26 6.27
C LEU A 27 7.91 -20.83 5.75
N GLY A 28 8.95 -20.98 6.55
CA GLY A 28 10.31 -20.63 6.16
C GLY A 28 11.35 -21.15 7.11
N ASP A 29 12.61 -20.98 6.72
CA ASP A 29 13.78 -21.30 7.52
C ASP A 29 14.86 -20.19 7.38
N ALA A 30 16.09 -20.46 7.76
CA ALA A 30 17.19 -19.51 7.66
C ALA A 30 17.50 -19.06 6.20
N SER A 31 17.04 -19.79 5.18
CA SER A 31 17.22 -19.46 3.77
C SER A 31 16.09 -18.56 3.21
N GLY A 32 14.98 -18.42 3.93
CA GLY A 32 13.84 -17.60 3.53
C GLY A 32 12.51 -18.36 3.53
N VAL A 33 11.58 -17.92 2.69
CA VAL A 33 10.26 -18.55 2.53
C VAL A 33 10.41 -19.88 1.81
N THR A 34 9.84 -20.93 2.38
CA THR A 34 9.84 -22.30 1.81
C THR A 34 8.43 -22.78 1.46
N GLY A 35 7.41 -22.10 1.98
CA GLY A 35 6.04 -22.52 1.75
C GLY A 35 5.01 -21.55 2.34
N VAL A 36 3.75 -21.88 2.10
CA VAL A 36 2.61 -21.22 2.70
C VAL A 36 1.58 -22.27 3.12
N ARG A 37 1.08 -22.16 4.34
CA ARG A 37 -0.08 -22.94 4.79
C ARG A 37 -1.34 -22.16 4.45
N ILE A 38 -2.24 -22.80 3.74
CA ILE A 38 -3.57 -22.27 3.47
C ILE A 38 -4.61 -23.03 4.28
N ARG A 39 -5.64 -22.31 4.72
CA ARG A 39 -6.82 -22.86 5.40
C ARG A 39 -8.05 -22.64 4.53
N ARG A 40 -8.82 -23.69 4.32
CA ARG A 40 -10.08 -23.65 3.59
C ARG A 40 -11.24 -23.30 4.53
N ALA A 41 -12.37 -22.93 3.96
CA ALA A 41 -13.58 -22.60 4.72
C ALA A 41 -14.12 -23.77 5.57
N ASP A 42 -13.81 -25.02 5.22
CA ASP A 42 -14.13 -26.23 5.97
C ASP A 42 -13.17 -26.51 7.13
N GLY A 43 -12.17 -25.65 7.33
CA GLY A 43 -11.14 -25.78 8.37
C GLY A 43 -9.95 -26.65 7.97
N ALA A 44 -9.99 -27.33 6.84
CA ALA A 44 -8.88 -28.13 6.36
C ALA A 44 -7.68 -27.25 5.96
N THR A 45 -6.49 -27.65 6.39
CA THR A 45 -5.23 -26.97 6.06
C THR A 45 -4.43 -27.73 5.01
N ARG A 46 -3.66 -27.02 4.21
CA ARG A 46 -2.75 -27.58 3.23
C ARG A 46 -1.51 -26.70 3.09
N ASP A 47 -0.35 -27.33 3.09
CA ASP A 47 0.92 -26.66 2.81
C ASP A 47 1.21 -26.65 1.31
N LEU A 48 1.62 -25.51 0.81
CA LEU A 48 2.07 -25.28 -0.57
C LEU A 48 3.54 -24.90 -0.53
N SER A 49 4.39 -25.60 -1.26
CA SER A 49 5.78 -25.19 -1.44
C SER A 49 5.83 -24.00 -2.39
N VAL A 50 6.45 -22.89 -1.95
CA VAL A 50 6.67 -21.67 -2.72
C VAL A 50 7.99 -21.05 -2.34
N ASP A 51 8.63 -20.37 -3.29
CA ASP A 51 9.91 -19.67 -3.09
C ASP A 51 9.71 -18.21 -2.61
N GLY A 52 8.48 -17.72 -2.60
CA GLY A 52 8.13 -16.37 -2.17
C GLY A 52 6.63 -16.17 -2.07
N LEU A 53 6.24 -15.16 -1.30
CA LEU A 53 4.85 -14.76 -1.10
C LEU A 53 4.69 -13.25 -1.32
N PHE A 54 3.71 -12.88 -2.14
CA PHE A 54 3.26 -11.49 -2.27
C PHE A 54 1.88 -11.33 -1.65
N VAL A 55 1.76 -10.39 -0.72
CA VAL A 55 0.47 -10.03 -0.10
C VAL A 55 -0.12 -8.88 -0.90
N ALA A 56 -1.27 -9.10 -1.53
CA ALA A 56 -1.93 -8.13 -2.42
C ALA A 56 -3.43 -7.96 -2.07
N ILE A 57 -3.71 -7.81 -0.77
CA ILE A 57 -5.08 -7.73 -0.21
C ILE A 57 -5.57 -6.30 -0.01
N GLY A 58 -4.85 -5.31 -0.51
CA GLY A 58 -5.13 -3.89 -0.34
C GLY A 58 -4.06 -3.17 0.51
N HIS A 59 -4.29 -1.89 0.74
CA HIS A 59 -3.39 -1.03 1.51
C HIS A 59 -4.18 -0.27 2.55
N THR A 60 -3.61 -0.20 3.75
CA THR A 60 -4.07 0.67 4.82
C THR A 60 -2.91 1.62 5.15
N PRO A 61 -3.09 2.95 5.02
CA PRO A 61 -2.02 3.88 5.34
C PRO A 61 -1.75 3.90 6.86
N ASN A 62 -0.47 4.06 7.24
CA ASN A 62 -0.06 4.15 8.64
C ASN A 62 -0.28 5.56 9.19
N THR A 63 -1.53 5.95 9.35
CA THR A 63 -1.95 7.29 9.73
C THR A 63 -2.68 7.38 11.07
N ALA A 64 -2.86 6.26 11.76
CA ALA A 64 -3.57 6.18 13.04
C ALA A 64 -3.00 7.16 14.09
N LEU A 65 -1.68 7.38 14.09
CA LEU A 65 -1.04 8.32 15.02
C LEU A 65 -1.47 9.79 14.80
N PHE A 66 -2.04 10.13 13.64
CA PHE A 66 -2.49 11.49 13.31
C PHE A 66 -4.00 11.69 13.50
N GLU A 67 -4.73 10.65 13.93
CA GLU A 67 -6.16 10.77 14.23
C GLU A 67 -6.42 11.83 15.31
N GLY A 68 -7.38 12.71 15.04
CA GLY A 68 -7.70 13.84 15.92
C GLY A 68 -6.71 14.99 15.89
N GLN A 69 -5.59 14.89 15.16
CA GLN A 69 -4.58 15.94 15.02
C GLN A 69 -4.57 16.54 13.61
N LEU A 70 -4.73 15.72 12.59
CA LEU A 70 -4.76 16.14 11.19
C LEU A 70 -6.09 15.72 10.53
N ALA A 71 -6.49 16.43 9.50
CA ALA A 71 -7.65 16.05 8.71
C ALA A 71 -7.35 14.79 7.88
N LEU A 72 -8.21 13.79 8.02
CA LEU A 72 -8.14 12.54 7.26
C LEU A 72 -9.44 12.30 6.50
N ARG A 73 -9.34 11.55 5.41
CA ARG A 73 -10.47 10.97 4.68
C ARG A 73 -10.13 9.55 4.26
N ASP A 74 -10.97 8.59 4.66
CA ASP A 74 -10.76 7.15 4.38
C ASP A 74 -9.38 6.65 4.85
N GLY A 75 -8.88 7.20 5.98
CA GLY A 75 -7.58 6.88 6.55
C GLY A 75 -6.40 7.63 5.92
N TYR A 76 -6.57 8.39 4.85
CA TYR A 76 -5.50 9.16 4.21
C TYR A 76 -5.45 10.59 4.70
N LEU A 77 -4.24 11.13 4.85
CA LEU A 77 -4.02 12.53 5.20
C LEU A 77 -4.50 13.43 4.06
N LEU A 78 -5.33 14.41 4.38
CA LEU A 78 -5.75 15.42 3.42
C LEU A 78 -4.67 16.47 3.26
N VAL A 79 -4.34 16.77 2.00
CA VAL A 79 -3.42 17.83 1.61
C VAL A 79 -4.14 18.87 0.75
N SER A 80 -3.60 20.08 0.70
CA SER A 80 -4.21 21.21 0.00
C SER A 80 -4.33 20.98 -1.51
N GLY A 81 -3.41 20.24 -2.14
CA GLY A 81 -3.39 19.98 -3.58
C GLY A 81 -3.29 21.27 -4.41
N GLY A 82 -2.65 22.28 -3.87
CA GLY A 82 -2.72 23.67 -4.31
C GLY A 82 -2.24 23.93 -5.74
N ARG A 83 -2.98 24.77 -6.46
CA ARG A 83 -2.56 25.28 -7.75
C ARG A 83 -1.40 26.29 -7.59
N ASP A 84 -1.37 27.02 -6.47
CA ASP A 84 -0.49 28.17 -6.23
C ASP A 84 0.64 27.86 -5.21
N GLY A 85 1.01 26.58 -5.07
CA GLY A 85 1.95 26.06 -4.11
C GLY A 85 1.27 25.44 -2.88
N ASN A 86 2.08 25.00 -1.90
CA ASN A 86 1.63 24.31 -0.69
C ASN A 86 0.78 23.07 -0.97
N ALA A 87 1.04 22.38 -2.08
CA ALA A 87 0.26 21.22 -2.52
C ALA A 87 0.25 20.10 -1.48
N THR A 88 1.30 20.01 -0.68
CA THR A 88 1.51 18.97 0.35
C THR A 88 1.17 19.43 1.77
N ALA A 89 0.75 20.69 1.96
CA ALA A 89 0.35 21.20 3.26
C ALA A 89 -0.89 20.45 3.79
N THR A 90 -0.83 20.08 5.07
CA THR A 90 -1.94 19.45 5.79
C THR A 90 -2.86 20.48 6.44
N SER A 91 -3.82 20.03 7.24
CA SER A 91 -4.70 20.89 8.04
C SER A 91 -3.97 21.64 9.18
N HIS A 92 -2.73 21.30 9.46
CA HIS A 92 -1.93 21.94 10.52
C HIS A 92 -0.72 22.65 9.91
N ALA A 93 -0.54 23.94 10.23
CA ALA A 93 0.56 24.74 9.71
C ALA A 93 1.93 24.11 10.10
N GLY A 94 2.86 24.09 9.13
CA GLY A 94 4.18 23.49 9.31
C GLY A 94 4.22 21.97 9.23
N VAL A 95 3.08 21.31 8.95
CA VAL A 95 3.01 19.86 8.72
C VAL A 95 2.64 19.59 7.27
N PHE A 96 3.45 18.78 6.60
CA PHE A 96 3.31 18.43 5.19
C PHE A 96 3.21 16.92 5.05
N ALA A 97 2.46 16.43 4.07
CA ALA A 97 2.30 14.99 3.82
C ALA A 97 2.57 14.66 2.35
N ALA A 98 3.30 13.58 2.13
CA ALA A 98 3.66 13.09 0.80
C ALA A 98 3.70 11.56 0.75
N GLY A 99 3.54 11.01 -0.44
CA GLY A 99 3.57 9.56 -0.66
C GLY A 99 2.26 8.87 -0.31
N ASP A 100 2.35 7.57 -0.03
CA ASP A 100 1.19 6.68 0.14
C ASP A 100 0.26 7.09 1.28
N VAL A 101 0.73 7.85 2.26
CA VAL A 101 -0.13 8.35 3.36
C VAL A 101 -1.14 9.39 2.90
N ALA A 102 -0.91 10.05 1.75
CA ALA A 102 -1.80 11.06 1.16
C ALA A 102 -2.33 10.63 -0.23
N ASP A 103 -1.70 9.65 -0.89
CA ASP A 103 -2.09 9.16 -2.21
C ASP A 103 -2.98 7.91 -2.10
N SER A 104 -4.30 8.10 -2.08
CA SER A 104 -5.26 6.99 -2.08
C SER A 104 -5.50 6.36 -3.47
N VAL A 105 -4.96 6.96 -4.55
CA VAL A 105 -5.31 6.62 -5.94
C VAL A 105 -4.20 5.85 -6.64
N TYR A 106 -3.02 6.44 -6.76
CA TYR A 106 -1.93 5.89 -7.60
C TYR A 106 -1.03 4.94 -6.82
N ARG A 107 -0.53 5.37 -5.66
CA ARG A 107 0.32 4.56 -4.77
C ARG A 107 1.49 3.91 -5.50
N GLN A 108 2.21 4.73 -6.26
CA GLN A 108 3.38 4.32 -7.03
C GLN A 108 4.64 4.98 -6.47
N ALA A 109 5.77 4.28 -6.53
CA ALA A 109 7.05 4.81 -6.07
C ALA A 109 7.39 6.16 -6.73
N ILE A 110 7.08 6.32 -8.02
CA ILE A 110 7.36 7.56 -8.75
C ILE A 110 6.45 8.71 -8.30
N THR A 111 5.17 8.45 -8.00
CA THR A 111 4.27 9.48 -7.47
C THR A 111 4.68 9.89 -6.06
N SER A 112 5.11 8.94 -5.23
CA SER A 112 5.63 9.21 -3.89
C SER A 112 6.91 10.03 -3.95
N ALA A 113 7.85 9.73 -4.86
CA ALA A 113 9.06 10.53 -5.06
C ALA A 113 8.74 11.96 -5.50
N GLY A 114 7.81 12.13 -6.45
CA GLY A 114 7.36 13.45 -6.90
C GLY A 114 6.69 14.24 -5.78
N ALA A 115 5.81 13.61 -5.01
CA ALA A 115 5.16 14.24 -3.85
C ALA A 115 6.19 14.63 -2.78
N GLY A 116 7.20 13.79 -2.53
CA GLY A 116 8.30 14.11 -1.61
C GLY A 116 9.11 15.33 -2.03
N CYS A 117 9.39 15.46 -3.33
CA CYS A 117 10.04 16.67 -3.87
C CYS A 117 9.17 17.92 -3.67
N MET A 118 7.86 17.84 -3.93
CA MET A 118 6.94 18.96 -3.68
C MET A 118 6.91 19.31 -2.19
N ALA A 119 6.87 18.33 -1.29
CA ALA A 119 6.87 18.57 0.15
C ALA A 119 8.15 19.27 0.61
N ALA A 120 9.31 18.91 0.09
CA ALA A 120 10.57 19.57 0.41
C ALA A 120 10.55 21.06 0.03
N LEU A 121 10.04 21.38 -1.18
CA LEU A 121 9.90 22.76 -1.63
C LEU A 121 8.84 23.54 -0.83
N ASP A 122 7.75 22.90 -0.44
CA ASP A 122 6.72 23.54 0.39
C ASP A 122 7.25 23.82 1.79
N VAL A 123 8.06 22.92 2.38
CA VAL A 123 8.76 23.12 3.66
C VAL A 123 9.74 24.29 3.58
N GLU A 124 10.57 24.35 2.53
CA GLU A 124 11.53 25.44 2.31
C GLU A 124 10.80 26.81 2.30
N ARG A 125 9.76 26.95 1.49
CA ARG A 125 8.95 28.18 1.42
C ARG A 125 8.29 28.54 2.76
N TYR A 126 7.82 27.53 3.50
CA TYR A 126 7.23 27.76 4.82
C TYR A 126 8.26 28.34 5.79
N LEU A 127 9.47 27.77 5.82
CA LEU A 127 10.55 28.23 6.68
C LEU A 127 11.06 29.63 6.28
N ASP A 128 11.12 29.94 4.99
CA ASP A 128 11.51 31.27 4.49
C ASP A 128 10.48 32.37 4.84
N GLY A 129 9.25 31.98 5.18
CA GLY A 129 8.14 32.86 5.54
C GLY A 129 7.99 33.11 7.06
N LEU A 130 8.80 32.42 7.88
CA LEU A 130 8.79 32.60 9.36
C LEU A 130 9.68 33.76 9.77
#